data_7af5520173fa36cf81d29c38fdeb8bfd
#
_entry.id   7af5520173fa36cf81d29c38fdeb8bfd
#
_cell.length_a   1.000
_cell.length_b   1.000
_cell.length_c   1.000
_cell.angle_alpha   90.00
_cell.angle_beta   90.00
_cell.angle_gamma   90.00
#
_symmetry.space_group_name_H-M   'P 1'
#
loop_
_entity.id
_entity.type
_entity.pdbx_description
1 polymer ?
#
loop_
_entity_poly.entity_id
_entity_poly.type
_entity_poly.pdbx_seq_one_letter_code
_entity_poly.pdbx_strand_id
1 'polypeptide(L)'
;MFYSPCGLFYNETLLKQNNWEVPESWDEMWSLGEAAKAKGIYLFTYPTAGYFDAFIYALLASSGGVDFYNNAMRYKDGIWESESARDVFNIIAKLKEYTEPTTVANANNENYLKNQQLVLSGKVLFMPNGTWVTDEMKDAPRTENFKWGFTELPAVSEGGDRYAFTFIEQCWIPKEAPHKDDAEKFVAFLYSDKAAGIFRRHGAVQPIDDIDEGMTGDMQLFYSIYDEAAKAVMCDFAATEPAEGISIYSSLFDAINSVMSGDKSLDEWISDVEKTSDALGEKLK
;
A
#
# COMPACT_ATOMS: atom_id res chain seq x y z
N MET A 1 13.71 11.99 2.34
CA MET A 1 13.83 12.98 1.26
C MET A 1 12.46 13.37 0.72
N PHE A 2 11.64 12.42 0.32
CA PHE A 2 10.27 12.64 -0.11
C PHE A 2 9.36 11.51 0.39
N TYR A 3 8.07 11.73 0.33
CA TYR A 3 7.08 10.76 0.75
C TYR A 3 6.00 10.57 -0.32
N SER A 4 5.33 9.43 -0.25
CA SER A 4 4.23 9.08 -1.13
C SER A 4 3.15 8.37 -0.32
N PRO A 5 1.93 8.87 -0.32
CA PRO A 5 0.80 8.10 0.16
C PRO A 5 0.62 6.85 -0.69
N CYS A 6 0.40 5.70 -0.03
CA CYS A 6 0.05 4.44 -0.67
C CYS A 6 -1.35 4.05 -0.22
N GLY A 7 -2.21 3.77 -1.18
CA GLY A 7 -3.61 3.47 -0.93
C GLY A 7 -4.23 2.75 -2.13
N LEU A 8 -5.53 2.91 -2.31
CA LEU A 8 -6.27 2.33 -3.43
C LEU A 8 -6.45 3.35 -4.54
N PHE A 9 -5.87 3.04 -5.69
CA PHE A 9 -6.10 3.75 -6.94
C PHE A 9 -7.28 3.15 -7.68
N TYR A 10 -8.12 3.99 -8.27
CA TYR A 10 -9.30 3.54 -9.00
C TYR A 10 -9.63 4.41 -10.20
N ASN A 11 -10.55 3.91 -11.04
CA ASN A 11 -11.10 4.66 -12.15
C ASN A 11 -12.33 5.46 -11.67
N GLU A 12 -12.13 6.74 -11.34
CA GLU A 12 -13.19 7.65 -10.85
C GLU A 12 -14.33 7.76 -11.86
N THR A 13 -14.00 7.85 -13.14
CA THR A 13 -15.00 7.95 -14.21
C THR A 13 -15.91 6.73 -14.25
N LEU A 14 -15.34 5.53 -14.06
CA LEU A 14 -16.08 4.28 -14.05
C LEU A 14 -17.05 4.20 -12.86
N LEU A 15 -16.61 4.60 -11.65
CA LEU A 15 -17.48 4.66 -10.48
C LEU A 15 -18.66 5.61 -10.74
N LYS A 16 -18.39 6.84 -11.18
CA LYS A 16 -19.42 7.86 -11.47
C LYS A 16 -20.42 7.41 -12.55
N GLN A 17 -19.96 6.77 -13.62
CA GLN A 17 -20.83 6.24 -14.67
C GLN A 17 -21.81 5.19 -14.18
N ASN A 18 -21.46 4.49 -13.11
CA ASN A 18 -22.30 3.45 -12.52
C ASN A 18 -23.09 3.92 -11.29
N ASN A 19 -22.95 5.17 -10.87
CA ASN A 19 -23.46 5.73 -9.62
C ASN A 19 -22.98 4.92 -8.40
N TRP A 20 -21.73 4.53 -8.40
CA TRP A 20 -21.06 3.85 -7.28
C TRP A 20 -20.26 4.86 -6.46
N GLU A 21 -20.34 4.71 -5.15
CA GLU A 21 -19.56 5.46 -4.17
C GLU A 21 -18.26 4.73 -3.83
N VAL A 22 -17.27 5.48 -3.33
CA VAL A 22 -16.03 4.90 -2.82
C VAL A 22 -16.32 4.25 -1.47
N PRO A 23 -16.02 2.95 -1.27
CA PRO A 23 -16.32 2.27 -0.01
C PRO A 23 -15.52 2.82 1.17
N GLU A 24 -16.18 3.04 2.30
CA GLU A 24 -15.55 3.44 3.56
C GLU A 24 -15.33 2.27 4.52
N SER A 25 -15.99 1.14 4.28
CA SER A 25 -15.87 -0.10 5.04
C SER A 25 -15.67 -1.31 4.11
N TRP A 26 -15.15 -2.42 4.67
CA TRP A 26 -15.00 -3.65 3.89
C TRP A 26 -16.34 -4.28 3.51
N ASP A 27 -17.40 -4.07 4.29
CA ASP A 27 -18.74 -4.54 3.91
C ASP A 27 -19.30 -3.81 2.70
N GLU A 28 -19.05 -2.49 2.62
CA GLU A 28 -19.37 -1.72 1.42
C GLU A 28 -18.50 -2.14 0.24
N MET A 29 -17.21 -2.43 0.47
CA MET A 29 -16.30 -2.93 -0.56
C MET A 29 -16.81 -4.24 -1.16
N TRP A 30 -17.25 -5.18 -0.34
CA TRP A 30 -17.83 -6.45 -0.82
C TRP A 30 -19.14 -6.23 -1.58
N SER A 31 -20.00 -5.36 -1.08
CA SER A 31 -21.26 -4.99 -1.74
C SER A 31 -21.01 -4.37 -3.12
N LEU A 32 -20.02 -3.49 -3.22
CA LEU A 32 -19.58 -2.94 -4.50
C LEU A 32 -18.99 -4.02 -5.42
N GLY A 33 -18.24 -4.97 -4.86
CA GLY A 33 -17.69 -6.10 -5.60
C GLY A 33 -18.77 -6.94 -6.28
N GLU A 34 -19.86 -7.25 -5.59
CA GLU A 34 -21.01 -7.95 -6.17
C GLU A 34 -21.72 -7.12 -7.26
N ALA A 35 -21.89 -5.80 -7.02
CA ALA A 35 -22.48 -4.92 -8.02
C ALA A 35 -21.63 -4.79 -9.28
N ALA A 36 -20.31 -4.72 -9.14
CA ALA A 36 -19.36 -4.69 -10.25
C ALA A 36 -19.36 -6.00 -11.04
N LYS A 37 -19.33 -7.14 -10.35
CA LYS A 37 -19.38 -8.47 -10.93
C LYS A 37 -20.62 -8.69 -11.78
N ALA A 38 -21.78 -8.17 -11.36
CA ALA A 38 -23.03 -8.23 -12.13
C ALA A 38 -22.93 -7.47 -13.48
N LYS A 39 -21.94 -6.58 -13.62
CA LYS A 39 -21.64 -5.84 -14.87
C LYS A 39 -20.39 -6.36 -15.60
N GLY A 40 -19.81 -7.46 -15.14
CA GLY A 40 -18.61 -8.06 -15.74
C GLY A 40 -17.33 -7.26 -15.43
N ILE A 41 -17.32 -6.50 -14.35
CA ILE A 41 -16.19 -5.71 -13.86
C ILE A 41 -15.67 -6.39 -12.59
N TYR A 42 -14.35 -6.56 -12.46
CA TYR A 42 -13.74 -7.10 -11.25
C TYR A 42 -13.49 -5.99 -10.23
N LEU A 43 -13.51 -6.35 -8.95
CA LEU A 43 -13.27 -5.38 -7.88
C LEU A 43 -11.78 -5.03 -7.76
N PHE A 44 -10.89 -6.02 -7.90
CA PHE A 44 -9.52 -5.87 -7.44
C PHE A 44 -8.48 -6.46 -8.40
N THR A 45 -7.35 -5.82 -8.44
CA THR A 45 -6.07 -6.30 -9.01
C THR A 45 -4.91 -5.74 -8.19
N TYR A 46 -3.71 -6.25 -8.37
CA TYR A 46 -2.49 -5.72 -7.75
C TYR A 46 -1.29 -5.88 -8.68
N PRO A 47 -0.34 -4.93 -8.68
CA PRO A 47 0.84 -4.98 -9.57
C PRO A 47 1.72 -6.20 -9.31
N THR A 48 2.22 -6.34 -8.09
CA THR A 48 2.99 -7.49 -7.59
C THR A 48 2.66 -7.75 -6.13
N ALA A 49 3.08 -8.89 -5.58
CA ALA A 49 2.92 -9.22 -4.16
C ALA A 49 3.55 -8.14 -3.25
N GLY A 50 4.63 -7.49 -3.69
CA GLY A 50 5.30 -6.44 -2.92
C GLY A 50 4.43 -5.21 -2.63
N TYR A 51 3.41 -4.93 -3.44
CA TYR A 51 2.48 -3.82 -3.17
C TYR A 51 1.49 -4.11 -2.04
N PHE A 52 1.44 -5.35 -1.56
CA PHE A 52 0.69 -5.70 -0.37
C PHE A 52 1.38 -5.30 0.93
N ASP A 53 2.64 -4.89 0.92
CA ASP A 53 3.31 -4.39 2.11
C ASP A 53 2.58 -3.17 2.68
N ALA A 54 2.47 -2.10 1.89
CA ALA A 54 1.73 -0.89 2.23
C ALA A 54 0.25 -1.18 2.58
N PHE A 55 -0.37 -2.10 1.84
CA PHE A 55 -1.76 -2.52 2.04
C PHE A 55 -1.95 -3.21 3.40
N ILE A 56 -1.09 -4.18 3.72
CA ILE A 56 -1.16 -4.91 5.00
C ILE A 56 -0.82 -3.99 6.18
N TYR A 57 0.16 -3.12 6.06
CA TYR A 57 0.49 -2.16 7.11
C TYR A 57 -0.70 -1.25 7.46
N ALA A 58 -1.40 -0.73 6.46
CA ALA A 58 -2.58 0.07 6.68
C ALA A 58 -3.74 -0.75 7.29
N LEU A 59 -3.95 -1.99 6.85
CA LEU A 59 -4.95 -2.89 7.43
C LEU A 59 -4.66 -3.24 8.88
N LEU A 60 -3.41 -3.55 9.23
CA LEU A 60 -3.02 -3.84 10.62
C LEU A 60 -3.34 -2.67 11.54
N ALA A 61 -3.02 -1.43 11.11
CA ALA A 61 -3.34 -0.25 11.88
C ALA A 61 -4.87 -0.02 11.98
N SER A 62 -5.63 -0.27 10.91
CA SER A 62 -7.08 -0.13 10.91
C SER A 62 -7.78 -1.19 11.77
N SER A 63 -7.25 -2.41 11.81
CA SER A 63 -7.86 -3.51 12.58
C SER A 63 -7.64 -3.40 14.08
N GLY A 64 -6.41 -3.12 14.50
CA GLY A 64 -6.06 -3.17 15.92
C GLY A 64 -5.51 -1.86 16.50
N GLY A 65 -5.47 -0.79 15.71
CA GLY A 65 -4.92 0.50 16.12
C GLY A 65 -3.39 0.51 16.13
N VAL A 66 -2.84 1.69 16.46
CA VAL A 66 -1.40 1.96 16.41
C VAL A 66 -0.59 1.07 17.37
N ASP A 67 -1.13 0.77 18.54
CA ASP A 67 -0.43 -0.10 19.51
C ASP A 67 -0.31 -1.54 19.01
N PHE A 68 -1.37 -2.07 18.41
CA PHE A 68 -1.36 -3.38 17.77
C PHE A 68 -0.35 -3.39 16.61
N TYR A 69 -0.42 -2.40 15.72
CA TYR A 69 0.51 -2.23 14.61
C TYR A 69 1.97 -2.22 15.09
N ASN A 70 2.31 -1.39 16.07
CA ASN A 70 3.66 -1.31 16.61
C ASN A 70 4.12 -2.63 17.27
N ASN A 71 3.22 -3.36 17.90
CA ASN A 71 3.51 -4.68 18.46
C ASN A 71 3.80 -5.72 17.36
N ALA A 72 3.06 -5.69 16.25
CA ALA A 72 3.31 -6.56 15.10
C ALA A 72 4.68 -6.25 14.45
N MET A 73 5.00 -4.96 14.28
CA MET A 73 6.31 -4.53 13.74
C MET A 73 7.49 -4.94 14.62
N ARG A 74 7.27 -5.22 15.90
CA ARG A 74 8.29 -5.65 16.87
C ARG A 74 8.22 -7.14 17.21
N TYR A 75 7.49 -7.91 16.43
CA TYR A 75 7.40 -9.37 16.58
C TYR A 75 6.93 -9.78 17.99
N LYS A 76 5.92 -9.10 18.53
CA LYS A 76 5.41 -9.47 19.87
C LYS A 76 4.80 -10.86 19.84
N ASP A 77 5.17 -11.69 20.84
CA ASP A 77 4.71 -13.07 20.95
C ASP A 77 3.19 -13.18 20.82
N GLY A 78 2.69 -14.08 19.98
CA GLY A 78 1.28 -14.36 19.73
C GLY A 78 0.49 -13.25 19.03
N ILE A 79 1.16 -12.22 18.49
CA ILE A 79 0.48 -11.08 17.86
C ILE A 79 -0.34 -11.50 16.63
N TRP A 80 0.15 -12.47 15.87
CA TRP A 80 -0.47 -12.96 14.65
C TRP A 80 -1.63 -13.94 14.89
N GLU A 81 -1.78 -14.49 16.12
CA GLU A 81 -2.94 -15.28 16.54
C GLU A 81 -4.12 -14.42 16.98
N SER A 82 -3.92 -13.12 17.17
CA SER A 82 -4.96 -12.19 17.63
C SER A 82 -6.12 -12.07 16.65
N GLU A 83 -7.29 -11.67 17.15
CA GLU A 83 -8.47 -11.40 16.32
C GLU A 83 -8.16 -10.32 15.27
N SER A 84 -7.49 -9.24 15.67
CA SER A 84 -7.10 -8.15 14.75
C SER A 84 -6.20 -8.62 13.61
N ALA A 85 -5.22 -9.51 13.87
CA ALA A 85 -4.41 -10.07 12.80
C ALA A 85 -5.26 -10.95 11.87
N ARG A 86 -6.13 -11.79 12.44
CA ARG A 86 -7.01 -12.68 11.69
C ARG A 86 -7.96 -11.93 10.76
N ASP A 87 -8.46 -10.77 11.18
CA ASP A 87 -9.31 -9.92 10.33
C ASP A 87 -8.55 -9.44 9.09
N VAL A 88 -7.30 -9.03 9.23
CA VAL A 88 -6.45 -8.64 8.09
C VAL A 88 -6.26 -9.79 7.12
N PHE A 89 -5.92 -10.98 7.62
CA PHE A 89 -5.74 -12.17 6.79
C PHE A 89 -7.04 -12.59 6.09
N ASN A 90 -8.19 -12.51 6.77
CA ASN A 90 -9.51 -12.82 6.21
C ASN A 90 -9.87 -11.87 5.07
N ILE A 91 -9.60 -10.57 5.21
CA ILE A 91 -9.83 -9.57 4.16
C ILE A 91 -9.04 -9.94 2.90
N ILE A 92 -7.74 -10.24 3.05
CA ILE A 92 -6.88 -10.57 1.91
C ILE A 92 -7.32 -11.89 1.26
N ALA A 93 -7.63 -12.91 2.05
CA ALA A 93 -8.13 -14.18 1.54
C ALA A 93 -9.46 -14.02 0.77
N LYS A 94 -10.36 -13.14 1.25
CA LYS A 94 -11.63 -12.83 0.58
C LYS A 94 -11.45 -12.04 -0.71
N LEU A 95 -10.44 -11.16 -0.81
CA LEU A 95 -10.13 -10.45 -2.04
C LEU A 95 -9.87 -11.38 -3.23
N LYS A 96 -9.41 -12.62 -3.00
CA LYS A 96 -9.25 -13.65 -4.03
C LYS A 96 -10.52 -13.85 -4.87
N GLU A 97 -11.70 -13.80 -4.26
CA GLU A 97 -13.00 -14.04 -4.93
C GLU A 97 -13.38 -12.89 -5.88
N TYR A 98 -12.76 -11.73 -5.69
CA TYR A 98 -13.04 -10.48 -6.40
C TYR A 98 -11.89 -10.01 -7.29
N THR A 99 -10.76 -10.73 -7.24
CA THR A 99 -9.56 -10.40 -8.03
C THR A 99 -9.71 -10.87 -9.47
N GLU A 100 -9.28 -10.06 -10.41
CA GLU A 100 -9.30 -10.40 -11.83
C GLU A 100 -8.39 -11.62 -12.08
N PRO A 101 -8.88 -12.66 -12.82
CA PRO A 101 -8.22 -13.97 -12.89
C PRO A 101 -6.79 -14.00 -13.45
N THR A 102 -6.41 -13.04 -14.28
CA THR A 102 -5.03 -12.99 -14.83
C THR A 102 -4.04 -12.28 -13.92
N THR A 103 -4.53 -11.65 -12.85
CA THR A 103 -3.72 -10.82 -11.94
C THR A 103 -2.56 -11.60 -11.35
N VAL A 104 -2.79 -12.79 -10.77
CA VAL A 104 -1.74 -13.57 -10.11
C VAL A 104 -0.63 -13.95 -11.09
N ALA A 105 -0.98 -14.39 -12.31
CA ALA A 105 -0.01 -14.78 -13.34
C ALA A 105 0.85 -13.58 -13.82
N ASN A 106 0.30 -12.38 -13.78
CA ASN A 106 0.98 -11.14 -14.17
C ASN A 106 1.64 -10.40 -12.99
N ALA A 107 1.42 -10.84 -11.74
CA ALA A 107 1.93 -10.16 -10.54
C ALA A 107 3.42 -10.44 -10.32
N ASN A 108 4.26 -9.98 -11.24
CA ASN A 108 5.71 -10.13 -11.24
C ASN A 108 6.38 -8.93 -11.93
N ASN A 109 7.70 -8.80 -11.75
CA ASN A 109 8.47 -7.65 -12.25
C ASN A 109 8.42 -7.44 -13.78
N GLU A 110 8.09 -8.46 -14.56
CA GLU A 110 8.04 -8.37 -16.02
C GLU A 110 6.66 -7.91 -16.51
N ASN A 111 5.60 -8.23 -15.78
CA ASN A 111 4.22 -8.10 -16.25
C ASN A 111 3.33 -7.18 -15.41
N TYR A 112 3.81 -6.61 -14.31
CA TYR A 112 3.00 -5.82 -13.36
C TYR A 112 2.21 -4.67 -14.03
N LEU A 113 2.75 -4.06 -15.08
CA LEU A 113 2.06 -3.03 -15.84
C LEU A 113 0.78 -3.55 -16.52
N LYS A 114 0.67 -4.85 -16.81
CA LYS A 114 -0.57 -5.44 -17.34
C LYS A 114 -1.68 -5.39 -16.31
N ASN A 115 -1.35 -5.61 -15.03
CA ASN A 115 -2.31 -5.52 -13.94
C ASN A 115 -2.76 -4.08 -13.71
N GLN A 116 -1.85 -3.12 -13.73
CA GLN A 116 -2.19 -1.69 -13.67
C GLN A 116 -3.09 -1.28 -14.85
N GLN A 117 -2.83 -1.81 -16.06
CA GLN A 117 -3.63 -1.56 -17.26
C GLN A 117 -5.10 -1.98 -17.12
N LEU A 118 -5.41 -2.95 -16.26
CA LEU A 118 -6.79 -3.39 -16.03
C LEU A 118 -7.67 -2.27 -15.45
N VAL A 119 -7.11 -1.42 -14.58
CA VAL A 119 -7.82 -0.26 -14.03
C VAL A 119 -8.05 0.80 -15.11
N LEU A 120 -7.01 1.12 -15.89
CA LEU A 120 -7.12 2.12 -16.97
C LEU A 120 -8.12 1.71 -18.05
N SER A 121 -8.24 0.41 -18.30
CA SER A 121 -9.18 -0.13 -19.29
C SER A 121 -10.59 -0.36 -18.77
N GLY A 122 -10.87 -0.02 -17.49
CA GLY A 122 -12.19 -0.19 -16.88
C GLY A 122 -12.61 -1.63 -16.62
N LYS A 123 -11.67 -2.57 -16.61
CA LYS A 123 -11.92 -3.98 -16.30
C LYS A 123 -11.93 -4.27 -14.82
N VAL A 124 -11.20 -3.46 -14.05
CA VAL A 124 -11.06 -3.57 -12.60
C VAL A 124 -11.29 -2.21 -11.95
N LEU A 125 -11.88 -2.21 -10.75
CA LEU A 125 -12.15 -0.97 -10.02
C LEU A 125 -10.92 -0.48 -9.26
N PHE A 126 -10.31 -1.31 -8.39
CA PHE A 126 -9.27 -0.89 -7.44
C PHE A 126 -7.96 -1.66 -7.61
N MET A 127 -6.87 -0.97 -7.30
CA MET A 127 -5.56 -1.58 -7.09
C MET A 127 -4.77 -0.84 -6.00
N PRO A 128 -4.01 -1.54 -5.14
CA PRO A 128 -3.05 -0.91 -4.24
C PRO A 128 -1.87 -0.36 -5.04
N ASN A 129 -1.48 0.88 -4.76
CA ASN A 129 -0.32 1.50 -5.39
C ASN A 129 0.14 2.73 -4.60
N GLY A 130 1.25 3.34 -5.03
CA GLY A 130 1.70 4.66 -4.61
C GLY A 130 1.56 5.69 -5.74
N THR A 131 1.87 6.95 -5.44
CA THR A 131 1.65 8.09 -6.35
C THR A 131 2.45 8.01 -7.65
N TRP A 132 3.46 7.16 -7.73
CA TRP A 132 4.27 6.91 -8.95
C TRP A 132 3.51 6.24 -10.09
N VAL A 133 2.36 5.61 -9.82
CA VAL A 133 1.56 4.91 -10.86
C VAL A 133 1.14 5.82 -12.01
N THR A 134 0.92 7.09 -11.74
CA THR A 134 0.54 8.05 -12.78
C THR A 134 1.64 8.27 -13.81
N ASP A 135 2.90 8.30 -13.37
CA ASP A 135 4.06 8.38 -14.24
C ASP A 135 4.33 7.06 -14.97
N GLU A 136 4.24 5.93 -14.28
CA GLU A 136 4.41 4.60 -14.89
C GLU A 136 3.40 4.36 -16.01
N MET A 137 2.20 4.85 -15.85
CA MET A 137 1.08 4.61 -16.77
C MET A 137 0.73 5.82 -17.66
N LYS A 138 1.53 6.88 -17.68
CA LYS A 138 1.20 8.14 -18.38
C LYS A 138 0.90 7.96 -19.87
N ASP A 139 1.64 7.10 -20.56
CA ASP A 139 1.51 6.83 -21.98
C ASP A 139 0.62 5.61 -22.28
N ALA A 140 0.08 4.94 -21.24
CA ALA A 140 -0.73 3.75 -21.39
C ALA A 140 -2.14 4.09 -21.93
N PRO A 141 -2.70 3.25 -22.82
CA PRO A 141 -4.05 3.44 -23.32
C PRO A 141 -5.06 3.34 -22.18
N ARG A 142 -6.11 4.18 -22.23
CA ARG A 142 -7.12 4.25 -21.19
C ARG A 142 -8.50 4.49 -21.75
N THR A 143 -9.54 4.24 -20.95
CA THR A 143 -10.92 4.53 -21.34
C THR A 143 -11.13 6.01 -21.59
N GLU A 144 -12.12 6.35 -22.40
CA GLU A 144 -12.47 7.73 -22.67
C GLU A 144 -12.82 8.48 -21.38
N ASN A 145 -12.31 9.69 -21.23
CA ASN A 145 -12.50 10.54 -20.05
C ASN A 145 -11.98 9.93 -18.74
N PHE A 146 -11.05 8.97 -18.81
CA PHE A 146 -10.44 8.39 -17.62
C PHE A 146 -9.89 9.45 -16.67
N LYS A 147 -10.21 9.30 -15.40
CA LYS A 147 -9.65 10.07 -14.30
C LYS A 147 -9.22 9.13 -13.19
N TRP A 148 -8.06 9.39 -12.64
CA TRP A 148 -7.64 8.75 -11.42
C TRP A 148 -8.51 9.16 -10.24
N GLY A 149 -8.91 8.23 -9.43
CA GLY A 149 -9.32 8.40 -8.06
C GLY A 149 -8.30 7.76 -7.14
N PHE A 150 -8.23 8.23 -5.92
CA PHE A 150 -7.34 7.72 -4.90
C PHE A 150 -8.03 7.80 -3.54
N THR A 151 -7.84 6.77 -2.71
CA THR A 151 -8.40 6.72 -1.36
C THR A 151 -7.52 5.86 -0.46
N GLU A 152 -7.60 6.11 0.82
CA GLU A 152 -7.09 5.20 1.85
C GLU A 152 -7.86 3.87 1.83
N LEU A 153 -7.39 2.90 2.64
CA LEU A 153 -8.09 1.63 2.76
C LEU A 153 -9.38 1.80 3.56
N PRO A 154 -10.45 1.05 3.22
CA PRO A 154 -11.66 1.00 4.02
C PRO A 154 -11.38 0.56 5.45
N ALA A 155 -12.17 1.07 6.40
CA ALA A 155 -12.08 0.65 7.80
C ALA A 155 -12.36 -0.85 7.97
N VAL A 156 -11.59 -1.51 8.81
CA VAL A 156 -11.79 -2.94 9.12
C VAL A 156 -13.03 -3.16 9.99
N SER A 157 -13.34 -2.21 10.86
CA SER A 157 -14.56 -2.23 11.67
C SER A 157 -15.45 -1.02 11.34
N GLU A 158 -16.76 -1.16 11.52
CA GLU A 158 -17.71 -0.07 11.29
C GLU A 158 -17.37 1.15 12.14
N GLY A 159 -17.25 2.32 11.49
CA GLY A 159 -16.86 3.57 12.14
C GLY A 159 -15.42 3.60 12.66
N GLY A 160 -14.60 2.62 12.30
CA GLY A 160 -13.18 2.56 12.64
C GLY A 160 -12.34 3.56 11.87
N ASP A 161 -11.08 3.71 12.32
CA ASP A 161 -10.11 4.57 11.65
C ASP A 161 -9.67 3.97 10.31
N ARG A 162 -9.51 4.83 9.32
CA ARG A 162 -8.97 4.49 8.00
C ARG A 162 -7.52 4.94 7.91
N TYR A 163 -6.68 4.12 7.32
CA TYR A 163 -5.25 4.36 7.24
C TYR A 163 -4.74 4.27 5.80
N ALA A 164 -3.72 5.07 5.51
CA ALA A 164 -2.87 4.94 4.34
C ALA A 164 -1.42 4.76 4.78
N PHE A 165 -0.70 3.85 4.14
CA PHE A 165 0.72 3.73 4.38
C PHE A 165 1.44 4.90 3.71
N THR A 166 2.38 5.52 4.44
CA THR A 166 3.21 6.60 3.91
C THR A 166 4.60 6.07 3.61
N PHE A 167 4.86 5.80 2.35
CA PHE A 167 6.20 5.45 1.90
C PHE A 167 7.13 6.67 2.03
N ILE A 168 8.30 6.46 2.62
CA ILE A 168 9.29 7.53 2.83
C ILE A 168 10.63 7.13 2.26
N GLU A 169 11.12 7.92 1.32
CA GLU A 169 12.52 7.87 0.91
C GLU A 169 13.39 8.59 1.90
N GLN A 170 14.39 7.87 2.40
CA GLN A 170 15.31 8.38 3.39
C GLN A 170 16.69 8.66 2.76
N CYS A 171 17.41 9.62 3.30
CA CYS A 171 18.83 9.78 3.05
C CYS A 171 19.58 9.82 4.39
N TRP A 172 20.72 9.19 4.42
CA TRP A 172 21.58 9.13 5.60
C TRP A 172 23.03 9.16 5.19
N ILE A 173 23.88 9.71 6.08
CA ILE A 173 25.32 9.82 5.86
C ILE A 173 26.00 8.78 6.72
N PRO A 174 26.72 7.80 6.13
CA PRO A 174 27.48 6.82 6.91
C PRO A 174 28.47 7.50 7.86
N LYS A 175 28.63 6.94 9.05
CA LYS A 175 29.55 7.48 10.06
C LYS A 175 30.98 7.68 9.55
N GLU A 176 31.45 6.76 8.71
CA GLU A 176 32.80 6.73 8.15
C GLU A 176 32.86 7.37 6.73
N ALA A 177 31.90 8.21 6.37
CA ALA A 177 31.92 8.89 5.06
C ALA A 177 33.15 9.82 4.96
N PRO A 178 33.97 9.73 3.89
CA PRO A 178 35.21 10.49 3.78
C PRO A 178 35.00 11.99 3.56
N HIS A 179 33.83 12.39 3.04
CA HIS A 179 33.46 13.78 2.76
C HIS A 179 32.19 14.18 3.51
N LYS A 180 32.16 13.94 4.82
CA LYS A 180 30.97 14.09 5.66
C LYS A 180 30.43 15.53 5.62
N ASP A 181 31.28 16.54 5.76
CA ASP A 181 30.88 17.94 5.76
C ASP A 181 30.22 18.38 4.46
N ASP A 182 30.67 17.86 3.33
CA ASP A 182 30.08 18.17 2.02
C ASP A 182 28.76 17.39 1.82
N ALA A 183 28.68 16.14 2.33
CA ALA A 183 27.44 15.38 2.34
C ALA A 183 26.36 16.05 3.21
N GLU A 184 26.73 16.58 4.38
CA GLU A 184 25.82 17.35 5.25
C GLU A 184 25.29 18.61 4.55
N LYS A 185 26.15 19.37 3.85
CA LYS A 185 25.72 20.53 3.04
C LYS A 185 24.77 20.11 1.91
N PHE A 186 25.04 18.97 1.27
CA PHE A 186 24.18 18.47 0.21
C PHE A 186 22.81 18.04 0.76
N VAL A 187 22.77 17.31 1.88
CA VAL A 187 21.51 16.95 2.54
C VAL A 187 20.74 18.22 2.94
N ALA A 188 21.40 19.22 3.53
CA ALA A 188 20.78 20.51 3.85
C ALA A 188 20.22 21.21 2.59
N PHE A 189 20.95 21.16 1.47
CA PHE A 189 20.46 21.71 0.20
C PHE A 189 19.19 20.99 -0.29
N LEU A 190 19.08 19.67 -0.11
CA LEU A 190 17.89 18.90 -0.52
C LEU A 190 16.59 19.39 0.15
N TYR A 191 16.68 20.03 1.33
CA TYR A 191 15.53 20.60 2.05
C TYR A 191 15.39 22.13 1.87
N SER A 192 16.07 22.70 0.87
CA SER A 192 15.90 24.11 0.51
C SER A 192 14.69 24.31 -0.42
N ASP A 193 14.10 25.52 -0.43
CA ASP A 193 13.01 25.90 -1.34
C ASP A 193 13.34 25.62 -2.81
N LYS A 194 14.62 25.82 -3.17
CA LYS A 194 15.10 25.54 -4.53
C LYS A 194 14.99 24.07 -4.87
N ALA A 195 15.42 23.18 -3.99
CA ALA A 195 15.35 21.74 -4.19
C ALA A 195 13.90 21.26 -4.13
N ALA A 196 13.10 21.76 -3.19
CA ALA A 196 11.66 21.46 -3.09
C ALA A 196 10.92 21.81 -4.40
N GLY A 197 11.21 22.97 -4.98
CA GLY A 197 10.66 23.36 -6.28
C GLY A 197 11.11 22.46 -7.44
N ILE A 198 12.32 21.87 -7.38
CA ILE A 198 12.78 20.89 -8.37
C ILE A 198 12.01 19.57 -8.19
N PHE A 199 11.98 19.03 -6.98
CA PHE A 199 11.29 17.77 -6.67
C PHE A 199 9.81 17.83 -7.07
N ARG A 200 9.10 18.89 -6.68
CA ARG A 200 7.67 19.07 -7.01
C ARG A 200 7.41 19.07 -8.52
N ARG A 201 8.26 19.70 -9.33
CA ARG A 201 8.13 19.69 -10.79
C ARG A 201 8.31 18.29 -11.40
N HIS A 202 8.93 17.37 -10.68
CA HIS A 202 9.16 15.99 -11.09
C HIS A 202 8.31 14.98 -10.31
N GLY A 203 7.21 15.44 -9.68
CA GLY A 203 6.25 14.56 -9.03
C GLY A 203 6.68 14.00 -7.66
N ALA A 204 7.81 14.49 -7.10
CA ALA A 204 8.25 14.09 -5.78
C ALA A 204 7.89 15.16 -4.75
N VAL A 205 7.33 14.75 -3.60
CA VAL A 205 6.88 15.64 -2.54
C VAL A 205 7.72 15.42 -1.29
N GLN A 206 8.28 16.50 -0.77
CA GLN A 206 9.07 16.47 0.45
C GLN A 206 8.18 16.75 1.67
N PRO A 207 8.46 16.14 2.85
CA PRO A 207 7.74 16.42 4.09
C PRO A 207 8.26 17.72 4.72
N ILE A 208 7.89 18.84 4.13
CA ILE A 208 8.20 20.19 4.61
C ILE A 208 6.91 20.99 4.81
N ASP A 209 6.96 22.03 5.64
CA ASP A 209 5.81 22.91 5.87
C ASP A 209 5.30 23.51 4.54
N ASP A 210 4.00 23.76 4.45
CA ASP A 210 3.32 24.37 3.30
C ASP A 210 3.56 23.63 1.96
N ILE A 211 3.83 22.34 1.99
CA ILE A 211 4.16 21.56 0.80
C ILE A 211 2.99 21.44 -0.17
N ASP A 212 1.78 21.47 0.33
CA ASP A 212 0.51 21.42 -0.41
C ASP A 212 0.22 22.73 -1.14
N GLU A 213 0.84 23.86 -0.73
CA GLU A 213 0.70 25.11 -1.43
C GLU A 213 1.11 24.99 -2.90
N GLY A 214 0.12 25.20 -3.79
CA GLY A 214 0.32 25.12 -5.23
C GLY A 214 0.33 23.70 -5.83
N MET A 215 -0.05 22.67 -5.09
CA MET A 215 -0.40 21.37 -5.67
C MET A 215 -1.69 21.49 -6.48
N THR A 216 -1.73 20.82 -7.62
CA THR A 216 -2.90 20.78 -8.52
C THR A 216 -3.06 19.39 -9.13
N GLY A 217 -4.28 19.09 -9.62
CA GLY A 217 -4.57 17.85 -10.33
C GLY A 217 -4.32 16.60 -9.47
N ASP A 218 -3.72 15.58 -10.05
CA ASP A 218 -3.51 14.29 -9.38
C ASP A 218 -2.66 14.42 -8.10
N MET A 219 -1.68 15.32 -8.07
CA MET A 219 -0.87 15.56 -6.87
C MET A 219 -1.73 16.07 -5.71
N GLN A 220 -2.61 17.02 -5.94
CA GLN A 220 -3.53 17.52 -4.92
C GLN A 220 -4.45 16.38 -4.44
N LEU A 221 -5.01 15.59 -5.35
CA LEU A 221 -5.87 14.46 -5.02
C LEU A 221 -5.16 13.46 -4.09
N PHE A 222 -3.90 13.10 -4.39
CA PHE A 222 -3.21 12.05 -3.65
C PHE A 222 -2.76 12.51 -2.26
N TYR A 223 -2.30 13.74 -2.13
CA TYR A 223 -1.75 14.22 -0.88
C TYR A 223 -2.79 14.79 0.08
N SER A 224 -4.00 15.15 -0.41
CA SER A 224 -5.09 15.64 0.43
C SER A 224 -5.81 14.56 1.26
N ILE A 225 -5.53 13.27 1.06
CA ILE A 225 -6.18 12.22 1.84
C ILE A 225 -5.96 12.35 3.36
N TYR A 226 -4.84 12.95 3.77
CA TYR A 226 -4.53 13.18 5.19
C TYR A 226 -5.27 14.39 5.78
N ASP A 227 -5.81 15.28 4.92
CA ASP A 227 -6.57 16.46 5.36
C ASP A 227 -8.00 16.10 5.73
N GLU A 228 -8.53 14.99 5.21
CA GLU A 228 -9.93 14.60 5.36
C GLU A 228 -10.10 13.54 6.45
N ALA A 229 -9.66 12.32 6.23
CA ALA A 229 -10.00 11.20 7.11
C ALA A 229 -8.87 10.19 7.32
N ALA A 230 -7.89 10.11 6.42
CA ALA A 230 -6.85 9.10 6.49
C ALA A 230 -5.83 9.41 7.60
N LYS A 231 -5.52 8.39 8.40
CA LYS A 231 -4.36 8.42 9.31
C LYS A 231 -3.14 7.80 8.61
N ALA A 232 -1.96 8.36 8.87
CA ALA A 232 -0.73 7.84 8.30
C ALA A 232 -0.13 6.71 9.16
N VAL A 233 0.39 5.66 8.50
CA VAL A 233 1.34 4.72 9.11
C VAL A 233 2.63 4.71 8.27
N MET A 234 3.79 4.63 8.93
CA MET A 234 5.10 4.80 8.30
C MET A 234 6.16 3.83 8.80
N CYS A 235 5.81 2.91 9.68
CA CYS A 235 6.77 2.02 10.31
C CYS A 235 6.96 0.75 9.47
N ASP A 236 8.11 0.13 9.61
CA ASP A 236 8.46 -1.17 9.06
C ASP A 236 8.85 -2.12 10.20
N PHE A 237 9.00 -3.39 9.86
CA PHE A 237 9.45 -4.40 10.81
C PHE A 237 10.80 -4.06 11.42
N ALA A 238 10.94 -4.32 12.72
CA ALA A 238 12.19 -4.10 13.43
C ALA A 238 13.32 -4.93 12.80
N ALA A 239 14.45 -4.27 12.57
CA ALA A 239 15.63 -4.94 12.07
C ALA A 239 16.19 -5.91 13.12
N THR A 240 16.50 -7.13 12.70
CA THR A 240 17.14 -8.18 13.51
C THR A 240 18.46 -8.60 12.88
N GLU A 241 19.28 -9.33 13.64
CA GLU A 241 20.41 -10.01 13.04
C GLU A 241 19.94 -10.96 11.92
N PRO A 242 20.61 -10.99 10.76
CA PRO A 242 20.24 -11.87 9.67
C PRO A 242 20.19 -13.34 10.11
N ALA A 243 19.17 -14.06 9.66
CA ALA A 243 19.03 -15.48 9.86
C ALA A 243 18.76 -16.16 8.53
N GLU A 244 19.54 -17.18 8.20
CA GLU A 244 19.37 -17.92 6.95
C GLU A 244 17.96 -18.55 6.90
N GLY A 245 17.23 -18.28 5.83
CA GLY A 245 15.89 -18.82 5.60
C GLY A 245 14.78 -18.24 6.47
N ILE A 246 15.05 -17.21 7.30
CA ILE A 246 14.04 -16.55 8.13
C ILE A 246 13.85 -15.12 7.66
N SER A 247 12.68 -14.83 7.09
CA SER A 247 12.32 -13.51 6.59
C SER A 247 10.83 -13.28 6.75
N ILE A 248 10.44 -12.25 7.50
CA ILE A 248 9.04 -11.86 7.64
C ILE A 248 8.44 -11.44 6.31
N TYR A 249 9.23 -10.79 5.44
CA TYR A 249 8.80 -10.42 4.10
C TYR A 249 8.40 -11.64 3.27
N SER A 250 9.23 -12.69 3.29
CA SER A 250 8.93 -13.92 2.54
C SER A 250 7.72 -14.64 3.10
N SER A 251 7.54 -14.69 4.41
CA SER A 251 6.40 -15.37 5.02
C SER A 251 5.10 -14.59 4.85
N LEU A 252 5.14 -13.26 4.95
CA LEU A 252 3.95 -12.41 4.93
C LEU A 252 3.60 -11.94 3.51
N PHE A 253 4.55 -11.36 2.76
CA PHE A 253 4.28 -10.71 1.49
C PHE A 253 4.52 -11.60 0.28
N ASP A 254 5.64 -12.33 0.19
CA ASP A 254 5.92 -13.20 -0.96
C ASP A 254 4.90 -14.35 -1.08
N ALA A 255 4.26 -14.74 0.03
CA ALA A 255 3.20 -15.75 0.07
C ALA A 255 1.90 -15.30 -0.63
N ILE A 256 1.69 -14.00 -0.86
CA ILE A 256 0.42 -13.45 -1.36
C ILE A 256 -0.03 -14.12 -2.66
N ASN A 257 0.86 -14.29 -3.64
CA ASN A 257 0.49 -14.93 -4.90
C ASN A 257 0.00 -16.37 -4.69
N SER A 258 0.60 -17.13 -3.76
CA SER A 258 0.17 -18.50 -3.42
C SER A 258 -1.17 -18.51 -2.68
N VAL A 259 -1.44 -17.51 -1.83
CA VAL A 259 -2.75 -17.35 -1.17
C VAL A 259 -3.82 -16.97 -2.19
N MET A 260 -3.52 -16.02 -3.07
CA MET A 260 -4.46 -15.54 -4.08
C MET A 260 -4.76 -16.61 -5.17
N SER A 261 -3.79 -17.46 -5.52
CA SER A 261 -4.04 -18.63 -6.41
C SER A 261 -4.78 -19.76 -5.69
N GLY A 262 -4.65 -19.85 -4.37
CA GLY A 262 -5.19 -20.94 -3.54
C GLY A 262 -4.23 -22.11 -3.38
N ASP A 263 -2.98 -21.96 -3.76
CA ASP A 263 -1.91 -22.95 -3.55
C ASP A 263 -1.47 -23.00 -2.08
N LYS A 264 -1.74 -21.91 -1.32
CA LYS A 264 -1.52 -21.83 0.12
C LYS A 264 -2.83 -21.49 0.83
N SER A 265 -3.18 -22.25 1.85
CA SER A 265 -4.34 -21.97 2.67
C SER A 265 -4.11 -20.81 3.64
N LEU A 266 -5.20 -20.21 4.14
CA LEU A 266 -5.15 -19.15 5.13
C LEU A 266 -4.44 -19.58 6.41
N ASP A 267 -4.76 -20.78 6.93
CA ASP A 267 -4.17 -21.29 8.17
C ASP A 267 -2.67 -21.59 8.03
N GLU A 268 -2.24 -22.10 6.88
CA GLU A 268 -0.81 -22.27 6.57
C GLU A 268 -0.09 -20.93 6.51
N TRP A 269 -0.69 -19.93 5.89
CA TRP A 269 -0.11 -18.59 5.80
C TRP A 269 0.08 -17.96 7.19
N ILE A 270 -0.97 -17.95 8.01
CA ILE A 270 -0.92 -17.43 9.40
C ILE A 270 0.15 -18.17 10.21
N SER A 271 0.16 -19.51 10.13
CA SER A 271 1.15 -20.32 10.87
C SER A 271 2.59 -20.04 10.47
N ASP A 272 2.85 -19.79 9.17
CA ASP A 272 4.20 -19.48 8.69
C ASP A 272 4.64 -18.08 9.13
N VAL A 273 3.72 -17.11 9.10
CA VAL A 273 3.99 -15.74 9.58
C VAL A 273 4.29 -15.74 11.06
N GLU A 274 3.49 -16.47 11.86
CA GLU A 274 3.70 -16.55 13.30
C GLU A 274 5.02 -17.18 13.66
N LYS A 275 5.33 -18.37 13.12
CA LYS A 275 6.63 -19.03 13.34
C LYS A 275 7.82 -18.14 13.00
N THR A 276 7.69 -17.40 11.89
CA THR A 276 8.73 -16.46 11.45
C THR A 276 8.85 -15.28 12.42
N SER A 277 7.73 -14.72 12.83
CA SER A 277 7.66 -13.60 13.79
C SER A 277 8.27 -14.00 15.13
N ASP A 278 7.90 -15.14 15.68
CA ASP A 278 8.46 -15.64 16.96
C ASP A 278 9.98 -15.82 16.88
N ALA A 279 10.48 -16.44 15.80
CA ALA A 279 11.90 -16.63 15.59
C ALA A 279 12.69 -15.32 15.46
N LEU A 280 12.07 -14.26 14.90
CA LEU A 280 12.66 -12.92 14.82
C LEU A 280 12.53 -12.17 16.15
N GLY A 281 11.41 -12.32 16.86
CA GLY A 281 11.18 -11.75 18.19
C GLY A 281 12.20 -12.22 19.23
N GLU A 282 12.61 -13.50 19.19
CA GLU A 282 13.68 -14.03 20.05
C GLU A 282 15.03 -13.34 19.81
N LYS A 283 15.28 -12.81 18.62
CA LYS A 283 16.51 -12.07 18.28
C LYS A 283 16.51 -10.62 18.74
N LEU A 284 15.36 -10.09 19.13
CA LEU A 284 15.23 -8.74 19.70
C LEU A 284 15.36 -8.72 21.23
N LYS A 285 15.32 -9.91 21.89
CA LYS A 285 15.50 -10.05 23.34
C LYS A 285 16.98 -10.06 23.69
#